data_07b05785a78abed350aa5391bfd062fd
#
_entry.id   07b05785a78abed350aa5391bfd062fd
#
_cell.length_a   1.000
_cell.length_b   1.000
_cell.length_c   1.000
_cell.angle_alpha   90.00
_cell.angle_beta   90.00
_cell.angle_gamma   90.00
#
_symmetry.space_group_name_H-M   'P 1'
#
loop_
_entity.id
_entity.type
_entity.pdbx_description
1 polymer ?
#
loop_
_entity_poly.entity_id
_entity_poly.type
_entity_poly.pdbx_seq_one_letter_code
_entity_poly.pdbx_strand_id
1 'polypeptide(L)'
;MALNEPKMRSITGKLVANKLTERDDDFSFNVTYQANRSVKDLCKLAATNSKFTASELESAYNDLMAQAKIELYNASTVEFGFANNSLGVDGPFIGPDAKFDPSVNNVTLRCSPRIEFKEDLKNISVIVAGTEEGLPTITKVVDVATGSENLRITPGGGLNGEG
;
A
#
# COMPACT_ATOMS: atom_id res chain seq x y z
N MET A 1 -28.54 11.51 11.84
CA MET A 1 -27.75 12.58 11.20
C MET A 1 -27.00 11.95 10.05
N ALA A 2 -27.20 12.43 8.85
CA ALA A 2 -26.36 12.03 7.74
C ALA A 2 -24.95 12.49 8.05
N LEU A 3 -24.00 11.55 8.16
CA LEU A 3 -22.59 11.88 8.14
C LEU A 3 -22.36 12.71 6.87
N ASN A 4 -21.68 13.84 7.00
CA ASN A 4 -21.36 14.68 5.86
C ASN A 4 -20.77 13.80 4.75
N GLU A 5 -21.50 13.66 3.65
CA GLU A 5 -20.95 13.02 2.49
C GLU A 5 -19.66 13.73 2.08
N PRO A 6 -18.61 13.01 1.70
CA PRO A 6 -17.36 13.63 1.31
C PRO A 6 -17.62 14.62 0.18
N LYS A 7 -17.23 15.88 0.38
CA LYS A 7 -17.42 16.97 -0.59
C LYS A 7 -16.66 16.76 -1.90
N MET A 8 -15.66 15.90 -1.90
CA MET A 8 -14.87 15.56 -3.08
C MET A 8 -14.71 14.04 -3.16
N ARG A 9 -15.18 13.48 -4.27
CA ARG A 9 -15.01 12.07 -4.63
C ARG A 9 -14.03 11.93 -5.80
N SER A 10 -12.89 12.59 -5.70
CA SER A 10 -11.83 12.50 -6.70
C SER A 10 -10.46 12.33 -6.06
N ILE A 11 -9.64 11.52 -6.70
CA ILE A 11 -8.21 11.41 -6.39
C ILE A 11 -7.42 12.06 -7.51
N THR A 12 -6.37 12.77 -7.15
CA THR A 12 -5.46 13.42 -8.10
C THR A 12 -4.12 12.73 -8.07
N GLY A 13 -3.47 12.59 -9.21
CA GLY A 13 -2.15 12.02 -9.32
C GLY A 13 -1.49 12.35 -10.65
N LYS A 14 -0.31 11.82 -10.85
CA LYS A 14 0.49 12.00 -12.05
C LYS A 14 0.76 10.68 -12.74
N LEU A 15 0.98 10.74 -14.04
CA LEU A 15 1.47 9.61 -14.82
C LEU A 15 2.98 9.49 -14.67
N VAL A 16 3.45 8.28 -14.45
CA VAL A 16 4.88 7.93 -14.37
C VAL A 16 5.15 6.86 -15.42
N ALA A 17 6.15 7.08 -16.27
CA ALA A 17 6.51 6.11 -17.30
C ALA A 17 6.87 4.74 -16.69
N ASN A 18 6.23 3.68 -17.19
CA ASN A 18 6.52 2.33 -16.76
C ASN A 18 7.71 1.78 -17.55
N LYS A 19 8.87 1.83 -16.93
CA LYS A 19 10.12 1.36 -17.55
C LYS A 19 10.33 -0.17 -17.49
N LEU A 20 9.38 -0.90 -16.90
CA LEU A 20 9.43 -2.37 -16.84
C LEU A 20 8.86 -3.03 -18.09
N THR A 21 8.20 -2.27 -18.94
CA THR A 21 7.67 -2.73 -20.22
C THR A 21 8.50 -2.17 -21.37
N GLU A 22 8.56 -2.91 -22.49
CA GLU A 22 9.25 -2.46 -23.72
C GLU A 22 8.46 -1.37 -24.50
N ARG A 23 7.39 -0.85 -23.91
CA ARG A 23 6.50 0.14 -24.52
C ARG A 23 6.79 1.53 -24.00
N ASP A 24 6.99 2.47 -24.90
CA ASP A 24 7.21 3.89 -24.56
C ASP A 24 5.92 4.63 -24.18
N ASP A 25 4.76 4.03 -24.47
CA ASP A 25 3.43 4.59 -24.22
C ASP A 25 2.72 3.97 -22.98
N ASP A 26 3.44 3.23 -22.15
CA ASP A 26 2.92 2.63 -20.94
C ASP A 26 3.26 3.49 -19.71
N PHE A 27 2.20 3.92 -19.01
CA PHE A 27 2.32 4.75 -17.83
C PHE A 27 1.53 4.14 -16.67
N SER A 28 2.09 4.21 -15.48
CA SER A 28 1.39 3.97 -14.23
C SER A 28 0.88 5.28 -13.63
N PHE A 29 -0.24 5.21 -12.89
CA PHE A 29 -0.80 6.37 -12.20
C PHE A 29 -0.31 6.40 -10.75
N ASN A 30 0.38 7.47 -10.38
CA ASN A 30 0.87 7.70 -9.04
C ASN A 30 -0.02 8.70 -8.30
N VAL A 31 -0.68 8.24 -7.24
CA VAL A 31 -1.60 9.08 -6.45
C VAL A 31 -0.83 10.11 -5.64
N THR A 32 -1.29 11.37 -5.70
CA THR A 32 -0.78 12.42 -4.82
C THR A 32 -1.54 12.40 -3.50
N TYR A 33 -0.91 11.92 -2.45
CA TYR A 33 -1.49 11.88 -1.10
C TYR A 33 -1.42 13.26 -0.46
N GLN A 34 -2.54 13.73 0.09
CA GLN A 34 -2.64 15.06 0.70
C GLN A 34 -2.26 15.05 2.18
N ALA A 35 -2.58 13.98 2.90
CA ALA A 35 -2.30 13.87 4.31
C ALA A 35 -2.25 12.42 4.78
N ASN A 36 -1.47 12.17 5.81
CA ASN A 36 -1.54 10.95 6.60
C ASN A 36 -2.42 11.21 7.84
N ARG A 37 -3.50 10.45 8.00
CA ARG A 37 -4.44 10.59 9.10
C ARG A 37 -4.36 9.40 10.04
N SER A 38 -3.96 9.66 11.28
CA SER A 38 -4.01 8.66 12.35
C SER A 38 -5.46 8.43 12.84
N VAL A 39 -5.69 7.35 13.57
CA VAL A 39 -6.98 7.12 14.27
C VAL A 39 -7.34 8.31 15.17
N LYS A 40 -6.37 8.87 15.86
CA LYS A 40 -6.57 10.04 16.72
C LYS A 40 -7.03 11.28 15.94
N ASP A 41 -6.50 11.48 14.73
CA ASP A 41 -6.93 12.58 13.86
C ASP A 41 -8.36 12.34 13.35
N LEU A 42 -8.69 11.08 13.01
CA LEU A 42 -10.05 10.71 12.61
C LEU A 42 -11.04 10.93 13.75
N CYS A 43 -10.69 10.56 14.99
CA CYS A 43 -11.54 10.78 16.15
C CYS A 43 -11.79 12.28 16.41
N LYS A 44 -10.75 13.13 16.25
CA LYS A 44 -10.90 14.59 16.35
C LYS A 44 -11.84 15.15 15.28
N LEU A 45 -11.68 14.71 14.03
CA LEU A 45 -12.53 15.13 12.93
C LEU A 45 -13.99 14.69 13.12
N ALA A 46 -14.19 13.42 13.52
CA ALA A 46 -15.52 12.86 13.76
C ALA A 46 -16.23 13.57 14.92
N ALA A 47 -15.51 13.92 15.98
CA ALA A 47 -16.05 14.58 17.14
C ALA A 47 -16.68 15.96 16.82
N THR A 48 -16.25 16.62 15.74
CA THR A 48 -16.83 17.92 15.33
C THR A 48 -18.32 17.85 14.98
N ASN A 49 -18.78 16.66 14.55
CA ASN A 49 -20.17 16.41 14.12
C ASN A 49 -20.83 15.28 14.92
N SER A 50 -20.24 14.89 16.03
CA SER A 50 -20.71 13.80 16.90
C SER A 50 -21.11 14.35 18.26
N LYS A 51 -21.96 13.61 18.96
CA LYS A 51 -22.25 13.82 20.39
C LYS A 51 -21.13 13.28 21.31
N PHE A 52 -20.21 12.52 20.75
CA PHE A 52 -19.10 11.94 21.50
C PHE A 52 -17.86 12.82 21.33
N THR A 53 -17.06 12.90 22.39
CA THR A 53 -15.75 13.56 22.37
C THR A 53 -14.74 12.73 21.59
N ALA A 54 -13.65 13.35 21.14
CA ALA A 54 -12.56 12.64 20.46
C ALA A 54 -11.97 11.52 21.32
N SER A 55 -11.87 11.73 22.63
CA SER A 55 -11.36 10.73 23.58
C SER A 55 -12.29 9.53 23.75
N GLU A 56 -13.59 9.76 23.80
CA GLU A 56 -14.58 8.67 23.87
C GLU A 56 -14.56 7.82 22.59
N LEU A 57 -14.46 8.46 21.42
CA LEU A 57 -14.32 7.75 20.13
C LEU A 57 -13.02 6.95 20.06
N GLU A 58 -11.90 7.50 20.53
CA GLU A 58 -10.61 6.81 20.57
C GLU A 58 -10.64 5.62 21.53
N SER A 59 -11.28 5.76 22.70
CA SER A 59 -11.46 4.66 23.65
C SER A 59 -12.30 3.52 23.07
N ALA A 60 -13.46 3.86 22.49
CA ALA A 60 -14.33 2.88 21.86
C ALA A 60 -13.64 2.14 20.70
N TYR A 61 -12.85 2.86 19.89
CA TYR A 61 -12.07 2.24 18.84
C TYR A 61 -11.04 1.24 19.39
N ASN A 62 -10.33 1.62 20.45
CA ASN A 62 -9.31 0.76 21.06
C ASN A 62 -9.93 -0.52 21.65
N ASP A 63 -11.10 -0.42 22.26
CA ASP A 63 -11.84 -1.58 22.81
C ASP A 63 -12.27 -2.53 21.67
N LEU A 64 -12.82 -1.99 20.59
CA LEU A 64 -13.17 -2.77 19.39
C LEU A 64 -11.96 -3.43 18.75
N MET A 65 -10.84 -2.70 18.64
CA MET A 65 -9.59 -3.22 18.09
C MET A 65 -9.02 -4.36 18.95
N ALA A 66 -9.10 -4.25 20.28
CA ALA A 66 -8.66 -5.29 21.19
C ALA A 66 -9.51 -6.56 21.01
N GLN A 67 -10.83 -6.43 20.91
CA GLN A 67 -11.72 -7.57 20.67
C GLN A 67 -11.49 -8.19 19.28
N ALA A 68 -11.32 -7.36 18.25
CA ALA A 68 -11.02 -7.83 16.90
C ALA A 68 -9.74 -8.68 16.84
N LYS A 69 -8.70 -8.29 17.59
CA LYS A 69 -7.46 -9.09 17.71
C LYS A 69 -7.70 -10.45 18.35
N ILE A 70 -8.51 -10.51 19.42
CA ILE A 70 -8.86 -11.76 20.09
C ILE A 70 -9.54 -12.71 19.10
N GLU A 71 -10.50 -12.21 18.34
CA GLU A 71 -11.22 -13.01 17.35
C GLU A 71 -10.29 -13.51 16.23
N LEU A 72 -9.40 -12.67 15.73
CA LEU A 72 -8.40 -13.09 14.74
C LEU A 72 -7.49 -14.19 15.29
N TYR A 73 -7.04 -14.08 16.54
CA TYR A 73 -6.19 -15.11 17.18
C TYR A 73 -6.94 -16.43 17.40
N ASN A 74 -8.26 -16.39 17.49
CA ASN A 74 -9.14 -17.57 17.53
C ASN A 74 -9.48 -18.09 16.10
N ALA A 75 -8.76 -17.65 15.09
CA ALA A 75 -8.98 -18.02 13.67
C ALA A 75 -10.36 -17.64 13.12
N SER A 76 -11.01 -16.62 13.70
CA SER A 76 -12.22 -16.02 13.16
C SER A 76 -11.86 -15.07 11.99
N THR A 77 -12.82 -14.88 11.09
CA THR A 77 -12.77 -13.75 10.14
C THR A 77 -13.43 -12.54 10.79
N VAL A 78 -12.85 -11.36 10.62
CA VAL A 78 -13.31 -10.13 11.28
C VAL A 78 -13.54 -9.04 10.24
N GLU A 79 -14.79 -8.56 10.16
CA GLU A 79 -15.11 -7.33 9.46
C GLU A 79 -14.70 -6.15 10.35
N PHE A 80 -13.72 -5.36 9.91
CA PHE A 80 -13.29 -4.18 10.63
C PHE A 80 -12.89 -3.06 9.66
N GLY A 81 -13.57 -1.92 9.77
CA GLY A 81 -13.38 -0.80 8.86
C GLY A 81 -13.79 -1.15 7.42
N PHE A 82 -12.87 -1.00 6.47
CA PHE A 82 -13.11 -1.20 5.05
C PHE A 82 -12.80 -2.62 4.55
N ALA A 83 -12.36 -3.51 5.43
CA ALA A 83 -11.84 -4.81 5.05
C ALA A 83 -12.43 -5.95 5.88
N ASN A 84 -12.49 -7.12 5.25
CA ASN A 84 -12.58 -8.39 5.91
C ASN A 84 -11.16 -8.89 6.19
N ASN A 85 -10.91 -9.21 7.44
CA ASN A 85 -9.59 -9.59 7.92
C ASN A 85 -9.60 -11.05 8.37
N SER A 86 -8.52 -11.76 8.08
CA SER A 86 -8.31 -13.15 8.53
C SER A 86 -6.81 -13.42 8.69
N LEU A 87 -6.46 -14.41 9.48
CA LEU A 87 -5.09 -14.90 9.52
C LEU A 87 -4.89 -15.98 8.44
N GLY A 88 -3.71 -15.97 7.85
CA GLY A 88 -3.24 -17.00 6.94
C GLY A 88 -1.85 -17.47 7.33
N VAL A 89 -1.40 -18.55 6.71
CA VAL A 89 -0.04 -19.01 6.83
C VAL A 89 0.56 -19.03 5.43
N ASP A 90 1.72 -18.43 5.27
CA ASP A 90 2.49 -18.42 4.04
C ASP A 90 3.76 -19.24 4.23
N GLY A 91 4.32 -19.72 3.12
CA GLY A 91 5.49 -20.57 3.06
C GLY A 91 5.18 -22.01 2.65
N PRO A 92 6.20 -22.80 2.27
CA PRO A 92 6.02 -24.15 1.78
C PRO A 92 5.69 -25.15 2.90
N PHE A 93 4.77 -26.07 2.61
CA PHE A 93 4.52 -27.28 3.39
C PHE A 93 4.81 -28.47 2.47
N ILE A 94 5.86 -29.24 2.74
CA ILE A 94 6.33 -30.32 1.86
C ILE A 94 5.95 -31.68 2.44
N GLY A 95 5.07 -32.39 1.72
CA GLY A 95 4.55 -33.70 2.13
C GLY A 95 3.33 -33.63 3.05
N PRO A 96 2.61 -34.77 3.20
CA PRO A 96 1.34 -34.82 3.94
C PRO A 96 1.50 -34.66 5.46
N ASP A 97 2.68 -34.93 6.00
CA ASP A 97 2.98 -34.83 7.43
C ASP A 97 3.72 -33.54 7.80
N ALA A 98 3.76 -32.58 6.87
CA ALA A 98 4.44 -31.30 7.10
C ALA A 98 3.85 -30.55 8.29
N LYS A 99 4.73 -29.97 9.11
CA LYS A 99 4.39 -29.15 10.26
C LYS A 99 4.82 -27.72 10.02
N PHE A 100 4.23 -26.80 10.78
CA PHE A 100 4.65 -25.40 10.77
C PHE A 100 6.08 -25.27 11.26
N ASP A 101 6.93 -24.64 10.43
CA ASP A 101 8.33 -24.34 10.74
C ASP A 101 8.51 -22.80 10.67
N PRO A 102 8.77 -22.14 11.82
CA PRO A 102 8.90 -20.68 11.85
C PRO A 102 10.09 -20.13 11.08
N SER A 103 11.02 -20.98 10.61
CA SER A 103 12.14 -20.56 9.76
C SER A 103 11.73 -20.33 8.30
N VAL A 104 10.66 -20.96 7.83
CA VAL A 104 10.17 -20.90 6.43
C VAL A 104 8.70 -20.54 6.31
N ASN A 105 7.92 -20.69 7.39
CA ASN A 105 6.51 -20.36 7.42
C ASN A 105 6.26 -19.12 8.30
N ASN A 106 5.34 -18.28 7.86
CA ASN A 106 4.94 -17.08 8.61
C ASN A 106 3.42 -17.00 8.72
N VAL A 107 2.95 -16.54 9.88
CA VAL A 107 1.54 -16.14 10.02
C VAL A 107 1.38 -14.73 9.47
N THR A 108 0.41 -14.53 8.59
CA THR A 108 0.18 -13.28 7.90
C THR A 108 -1.25 -12.79 8.08
N LEU A 109 -1.45 -11.47 8.08
CA LEU A 109 -2.76 -10.86 8.06
C LEU A 109 -3.21 -10.69 6.61
N ARG A 110 -4.32 -11.32 6.25
CA ARG A 110 -4.97 -11.16 4.95
C ARG A 110 -6.13 -10.18 5.09
N CYS A 111 -6.07 -9.12 4.29
CA CYS A 111 -7.10 -8.10 4.23
C CYS A 111 -7.72 -8.09 2.84
N SER A 112 -9.03 -8.20 2.76
CA SER A 112 -9.77 -8.03 1.51
C SER A 112 -10.82 -6.93 1.64
N PRO A 113 -10.92 -6.02 0.68
CA PRO A 113 -11.91 -4.95 0.74
C PRO A 113 -13.33 -5.51 0.81
N ARG A 114 -14.19 -4.90 1.61
CA ARG A 114 -15.62 -5.22 1.69
C ARG A 114 -16.32 -4.88 0.37
N ILE A 115 -17.37 -5.64 0.07
CA ILE A 115 -18.10 -5.50 -1.21
C ILE A 115 -18.70 -4.10 -1.34
N GLU A 116 -19.33 -3.60 -0.27
CA GLU A 116 -19.95 -2.27 -0.25
C GLU A 116 -18.90 -1.18 -0.54
N PHE A 117 -17.73 -1.29 0.06
CA PHE A 117 -16.66 -0.33 -0.18
C PHE A 117 -16.11 -0.40 -1.61
N LYS A 118 -16.02 -1.61 -2.20
CA LYS A 118 -15.65 -1.75 -3.61
C LYS A 118 -16.64 -1.06 -4.57
N GLU A 119 -17.94 -1.12 -4.26
CA GLU A 119 -18.96 -0.43 -5.06
C GLU A 119 -18.82 1.09 -4.92
N ASP A 120 -18.55 1.60 -3.72
CA ASP A 120 -18.31 3.03 -3.50
C ASP A 120 -17.11 3.55 -4.29
N LEU A 121 -16.04 2.73 -4.43
CA LEU A 121 -14.85 3.10 -5.19
C LEU A 121 -15.14 3.38 -6.66
N LYS A 122 -16.15 2.76 -7.26
CA LYS A 122 -16.56 2.98 -8.65
C LYS A 122 -17.07 4.42 -8.90
N ASN A 123 -17.48 5.11 -7.85
CA ASN A 123 -17.97 6.48 -7.90
C ASN A 123 -16.88 7.54 -7.71
N ILE A 124 -15.62 7.11 -7.54
CA ILE A 124 -14.49 8.03 -7.38
C ILE A 124 -13.92 8.37 -8.75
N SER A 125 -13.84 9.66 -9.07
CA SER A 125 -13.18 10.13 -10.28
C SER A 125 -11.66 10.24 -10.09
N VAL A 126 -10.93 10.11 -11.20
CA VAL A 126 -9.47 10.21 -11.23
C VAL A 126 -9.08 11.42 -12.06
N ILE A 127 -8.26 12.30 -11.50
CA ILE A 127 -7.76 13.51 -12.15
C ILE A 127 -6.27 13.34 -12.40
N VAL A 128 -5.89 13.35 -13.68
CA VAL A 128 -4.49 13.33 -14.10
C VAL A 128 -3.96 14.76 -14.12
N ALA A 129 -3.07 15.08 -13.18
CA ALA A 129 -2.50 16.44 -13.04
C ALA A 129 -1.23 16.67 -13.86
N GLY A 130 -0.87 15.74 -14.73
CA GLY A 130 0.31 15.80 -15.60
C GLY A 130 1.16 14.53 -15.54
N THR A 131 2.33 14.61 -16.16
CA THR A 131 3.30 13.51 -16.19
C THR A 131 4.49 13.89 -15.30
N GLU A 132 4.94 12.94 -14.51
CA GLU A 132 6.19 13.07 -13.76
C GLU A 132 7.34 12.56 -14.61
N GLU A 133 8.44 13.31 -14.69
CA GLU A 133 9.67 12.79 -15.27
C GLU A 133 10.13 11.61 -14.42
N GLY A 134 10.32 10.45 -15.03
CA GLY A 134 10.80 9.26 -14.33
C GLY A 134 12.15 9.50 -13.67
N LEU A 135 12.47 8.76 -12.64
CA LEU A 135 13.82 8.79 -12.04
C LEU A 135 14.87 8.63 -13.13
N PRO A 136 16.02 9.33 -13.02
CA PRO A 136 17.12 9.20 -13.96
C PRO A 136 17.44 7.72 -14.17
N THR A 137 17.44 7.29 -15.41
CA THR A 137 17.80 5.92 -15.77
C THR A 137 19.23 5.93 -16.22
N ILE A 138 20.06 5.08 -15.61
CA ILE A 138 21.42 4.88 -16.11
C ILE A 138 21.28 4.15 -17.44
N THR A 139 21.49 4.88 -18.54
CA THR A 139 21.41 4.34 -19.90
C THR A 139 22.73 3.74 -20.37
N LYS A 140 23.83 4.19 -19.75
CA LYS A 140 25.16 3.78 -20.14
C LYS A 140 26.09 3.69 -18.92
N VAL A 141 26.80 2.61 -18.80
CA VAL A 141 27.88 2.43 -17.82
C VAL A 141 29.18 2.13 -18.60
N VAL A 142 30.21 2.92 -18.37
CA VAL A 142 31.51 2.73 -18.98
C VAL A 142 32.50 2.30 -17.90
N ASP A 143 33.17 1.19 -18.13
CA ASP A 143 34.33 0.77 -17.33
C ASP A 143 35.53 1.68 -17.67
N VAL A 144 35.96 2.49 -16.70
CA VAL A 144 37.05 3.48 -16.90
C VAL A 144 38.36 2.80 -17.23
N ALA A 145 38.59 1.57 -16.77
CA ALA A 145 39.87 0.85 -17.02
C ALA A 145 39.95 0.26 -18.43
N THR A 146 38.85 -0.15 -19.04
CA THR A 146 38.84 -0.84 -20.32
C THR A 146 38.08 -0.08 -21.40
N GLY A 147 37.31 0.94 -21.05
CA GLY A 147 36.44 1.67 -21.97
C GLY A 147 35.24 0.83 -22.45
N SER A 148 34.99 -0.35 -21.90
CA SER A 148 33.88 -1.19 -22.33
C SER A 148 32.56 -0.63 -21.82
N GLU A 149 31.53 -0.65 -22.70
CA GLU A 149 30.20 -0.13 -22.39
C GLU A 149 29.24 -1.26 -22.09
N ASN A 150 28.56 -1.20 -20.95
CA ASN A 150 27.47 -2.12 -20.50
C ASN A 150 27.79 -3.64 -20.54
N LEU A 151 29.04 -4.04 -20.70
CA LEU A 151 29.41 -5.44 -20.94
C LEU A 151 30.27 -6.07 -19.86
N ARG A 152 31.19 -5.36 -19.27
CA ARG A 152 32.17 -5.90 -18.31
C ARG A 152 32.63 -4.83 -17.35
N ILE A 153 32.73 -5.22 -16.07
CA ILE A 153 33.25 -4.36 -15.00
C ILE A 153 34.58 -4.94 -14.54
N THR A 154 35.62 -4.11 -14.54
CA THR A 154 36.91 -4.48 -13.98
C THR A 154 36.85 -4.42 -12.45
N PRO A 155 37.14 -5.48 -11.69
CA PRO A 155 37.15 -5.44 -10.24
C PRO A 155 38.11 -4.37 -9.71
N GLY A 156 37.59 -3.44 -8.86
CA GLY A 156 38.36 -2.33 -8.31
C GLY A 156 38.56 -1.15 -9.27
N GLY A 157 38.02 -1.18 -10.48
CA GLY A 157 38.00 -0.07 -11.46
C GLY A 157 36.92 0.96 -11.15
N GLY A 158 37.10 2.19 -11.69
CA GLY A 158 36.07 3.22 -11.63
C GLY A 158 35.01 3.00 -12.70
N LEU A 159 33.77 3.42 -12.41
CA LEU A 159 32.64 3.41 -13.35
C LEU A 159 32.14 4.83 -13.61
N ASN A 160 31.86 5.15 -14.86
CA ASN A 160 31.13 6.34 -15.25
C ASN A 160 29.74 5.92 -15.77
N GLY A 161 28.68 6.54 -15.23
CA GLY A 161 27.31 6.37 -15.66
C GLY A 161 26.80 7.62 -16.39
N GLU A 162 26.06 7.43 -17.46
CA GLU A 162 25.29 8.47 -18.15
C GLU A 162 23.80 8.09 -18.02
N GLY A 163 22.99 9.08 -17.62
CA GLY A 163 21.54 8.94 -17.45
C GLY A 163 20.74 9.76 -18.46
#